data_ceb61f592d30b1c3f3f428b90df14499
#
_entry.id   ceb61f592d30b1c3f3f428b90df14499
#
_cell.length_a   1.000
_cell.length_b   1.000
_cell.length_c   1.000
_cell.angle_alpha   90.00
_cell.angle_beta   90.00
_cell.angle_gamma   90.00
#
_symmetry.space_group_name_H-M   'P 1'
#
loop_
_entity.id
_entity.type
_entity.pdbx_description
1 polymer ?
#
loop_
_entity_poly.entity_id
_entity_poly.type
_entity_poly.pdbx_seq_one_letter_code
_entity_poly.pdbx_strand_id
1 'polypeptide(L)'
;MRPSNGSPSVTRRRALGVAAATGVSFCIPGRATAAHVVKPWPAARPVPELDVADLDGKPWKLEAHAGKVIVLNFWATWCEPCRLEMPSLDAMALKLKPQGLVLCAINYKETAETIRQFLERTPFKATILLDPDGDAASDWTPRVFPTTVLIGRNGKPSSLVVGDLDWVGSVAMGLLEPLLAAAPRKA
;
A
#
# COMPACT_ATOMS: atom_id res chain seq x y z
N MET A 1 67.46 78.16 -3.77
CA MET A 1 67.81 77.16 -2.69
C MET A 1 66.66 76.14 -2.64
N ARG A 2 66.92 74.88 -2.97
CA ARG A 2 65.91 73.78 -3.00
C ARG A 2 65.67 73.24 -1.59
N PRO A 3 64.44 72.89 -1.26
CA PRO A 3 64.21 71.87 -0.25
C PRO A 3 63.80 70.50 -0.87
N SER A 4 64.26 69.49 -0.18
CA SER A 4 64.23 68.10 -0.52
C SER A 4 62.85 67.44 -0.32
N ASN A 5 62.54 66.63 -1.26
CA ASN A 5 61.39 65.73 -1.32
C ASN A 5 61.52 64.62 -0.30
N GLY A 6 60.53 64.36 0.53
CA GLY A 6 60.36 63.19 1.36
C GLY A 6 59.05 62.44 0.99
N SER A 7 59.18 61.36 0.30
CA SER A 7 58.04 60.49 -0.02
C SER A 7 57.67 59.57 1.17
N PRO A 8 56.41 59.48 1.56
CA PRO A 8 56.00 58.42 2.47
C PRO A 8 55.69 57.13 1.75
N SER A 9 56.30 56.07 2.24
CA SER A 9 56.07 54.66 1.78
C SER A 9 54.64 54.18 2.12
N VAL A 10 53.91 53.83 1.07
CA VAL A 10 52.60 53.20 1.20
C VAL A 10 52.74 51.73 1.50
N THR A 11 52.48 51.33 2.75
CA THR A 11 52.41 49.93 3.18
C THR A 11 51.11 49.31 2.67
N ARG A 12 51.21 48.47 1.64
CA ARG A 12 50.09 47.65 1.14
C ARG A 12 49.72 46.59 2.19
N ARG A 13 48.66 46.82 2.97
CA ARG A 13 48.01 45.76 3.75
C ARG A 13 47.19 44.87 2.77
N ARG A 14 47.63 43.65 2.59
CA ARG A 14 46.86 42.60 1.90
C ARG A 14 45.70 42.18 2.83
N ALA A 15 44.49 42.58 2.48
CA ALA A 15 43.29 42.05 3.09
C ALA A 15 43.03 40.62 2.49
N LEU A 16 43.19 39.61 3.30
CA LEU A 16 42.76 38.25 3.00
C LEU A 16 41.22 38.22 3.19
N GLY A 17 40.48 38.25 2.10
CA GLY A 17 39.05 38.01 2.11
C GLY A 17 38.78 36.51 2.34
N VAL A 18 38.25 36.20 3.52
CA VAL A 18 37.69 34.87 3.79
C VAL A 18 36.31 34.82 3.12
N ALA A 19 36.21 34.09 2.01
CA ALA A 19 34.92 33.78 1.39
C ALA A 19 34.24 32.71 2.24
N ALA A 20 33.24 33.09 3.01
CA ALA A 20 32.34 32.15 3.69
C ALA A 20 31.42 31.53 2.63
N ALA A 21 31.70 30.30 2.23
CA ALA A 21 30.79 29.51 1.41
C ALA A 21 29.61 29.04 2.30
N THR A 22 28.50 29.75 2.20
CA THR A 22 27.23 29.29 2.78
C THR A 22 26.71 28.09 1.95
N GLY A 23 27.00 26.88 2.43
CA GLY A 23 26.43 25.66 1.90
C GLY A 23 24.92 25.62 2.14
N VAL A 24 24.12 25.86 1.11
CA VAL A 24 22.69 25.59 1.15
C VAL A 24 22.50 24.09 1.18
N SER A 25 22.24 23.55 2.39
CA SER A 25 21.88 22.14 2.57
C SER A 25 20.47 21.93 1.99
N PHE A 26 20.40 21.34 0.79
CA PHE A 26 19.13 20.95 0.18
C PHE A 26 18.61 19.74 0.96
N CYS A 27 17.73 19.97 1.95
CA CYS A 27 16.94 18.90 2.57
C CYS A 27 16.00 18.34 1.50
N ILE A 28 16.34 17.21 0.88
CA ILE A 28 15.41 16.43 0.07
C ILE A 28 14.40 15.86 1.07
N PRO A 29 13.11 16.22 0.98
CA PRO A 29 12.11 15.58 1.83
C PRO A 29 12.11 14.08 1.45
N GLY A 30 12.61 13.25 2.37
CA GLY A 30 12.46 11.81 2.26
C GLY A 30 10.97 11.51 2.17
N ARG A 31 10.53 10.82 1.09
CA ARG A 31 9.18 10.25 1.06
C ARG A 31 9.07 9.36 2.29
N ALA A 32 8.22 9.77 3.23
CA ALA A 32 7.79 8.89 4.29
C ALA A 32 7.10 7.70 3.61
N THR A 33 7.79 6.57 3.50
CA THR A 33 7.15 5.31 3.15
C THR A 33 6.18 5.03 4.27
N ALA A 34 4.89 5.06 3.98
CA ALA A 34 3.86 4.69 4.94
C ALA A 34 4.22 3.28 5.46
N ALA A 35 4.35 3.19 6.78
CA ALA A 35 4.84 1.96 7.39
C ALA A 35 3.71 0.94 7.43
N HIS A 36 3.78 -0.09 6.58
CA HIS A 36 2.93 -1.26 6.71
C HIS A 36 3.40 -2.15 7.86
N VAL A 37 2.45 -2.85 8.47
CA VAL A 37 2.74 -3.85 9.50
C VAL A 37 2.18 -5.19 9.05
N VAL A 38 3.05 -6.19 8.94
CA VAL A 38 2.64 -7.57 8.66
C VAL A 38 2.47 -8.31 9.98
N LYS A 39 1.29 -8.91 10.18
CA LYS A 39 0.97 -9.73 11.36
C LYS A 39 0.47 -11.10 10.90
N PRO A 40 0.88 -12.19 11.55
CA PRO A 40 0.25 -13.48 11.30
C PRO A 40 -1.22 -13.42 11.70
N TRP A 41 -2.08 -14.20 11.03
CA TRP A 41 -3.45 -14.39 11.52
C TRP A 41 -3.41 -15.09 12.87
N PRO A 42 -4.14 -14.60 13.89
CA PRO A 42 -4.11 -15.22 15.22
C PRO A 42 -4.62 -16.66 15.16
N ALA A 43 -3.81 -17.61 15.60
CA ALA A 43 -4.15 -19.04 15.49
C ALA A 43 -5.44 -19.44 16.21
N ALA A 44 -5.77 -18.75 17.31
CA ALA A 44 -6.99 -19.00 18.09
C ALA A 44 -8.23 -18.30 17.49
N ARG A 45 -8.06 -17.38 16.50
CA ARG A 45 -9.18 -16.68 15.90
C ARG A 45 -9.82 -17.55 14.82
N PRO A 46 -11.10 -17.88 14.94
CA PRO A 46 -11.80 -18.58 13.87
C PRO A 46 -11.77 -17.74 12.58
N VAL A 47 -11.93 -18.41 11.44
CA VAL A 47 -12.13 -17.71 10.17
C VAL A 47 -13.55 -17.13 10.22
N PRO A 48 -13.72 -15.79 10.14
CA PRO A 48 -15.05 -15.22 10.14
C PRO A 48 -15.82 -15.61 8.87
N GLU A 49 -17.12 -15.65 8.96
CA GLU A 49 -17.97 -15.76 7.80
C GLU A 49 -17.84 -14.49 6.94
N LEU A 50 -17.92 -14.65 5.63
CA LEU A 50 -17.85 -13.53 4.70
C LEU A 50 -19.06 -13.59 3.77
N ASP A 51 -20.12 -12.91 4.18
CA ASP A 51 -21.36 -12.76 3.40
C ASP A 51 -21.42 -11.35 2.83
N VAL A 52 -21.01 -11.21 1.58
CA VAL A 52 -20.92 -9.94 0.87
C VAL A 52 -21.40 -10.11 -0.56
N ALA A 53 -21.78 -9.01 -1.20
CA ALA A 53 -22.16 -8.99 -2.60
C ALA A 53 -21.21 -8.13 -3.43
N ASP A 54 -21.10 -8.40 -4.73
CA ASP A 54 -20.39 -7.52 -5.65
C ASP A 54 -21.22 -6.27 -6.00
N LEU A 55 -20.66 -5.39 -6.83
CA LEU A 55 -21.32 -4.15 -7.27
C LEU A 55 -22.65 -4.38 -8.00
N ASP A 56 -22.89 -5.57 -8.52
CA ASP A 56 -24.12 -5.91 -9.24
C ASP A 56 -25.11 -6.67 -8.35
N GLY A 57 -24.80 -6.77 -7.05
CA GLY A 57 -25.63 -7.44 -6.06
C GLY A 57 -25.53 -8.97 -6.09
N LYS A 58 -24.56 -9.52 -6.81
CA LYS A 58 -24.34 -10.97 -6.85
C LYS A 58 -23.62 -11.43 -5.59
N PRO A 59 -24.14 -12.41 -4.86
CA PRO A 59 -23.49 -12.94 -3.67
C PRO A 59 -22.08 -13.49 -3.97
N TRP A 60 -21.12 -13.12 -3.14
CA TRP A 60 -19.76 -13.62 -3.21
C TRP A 60 -19.44 -14.41 -1.95
N LYS A 61 -18.91 -15.61 -2.12
CA LYS A 61 -18.59 -16.52 -1.02
C LYS A 61 -17.16 -17.02 -1.13
N LEU A 62 -16.46 -17.02 -0.01
CA LEU A 62 -15.06 -17.47 0.07
C LEU A 62 -14.91 -18.94 -0.37
N GLU A 63 -15.87 -19.79 -0.02
CA GLU A 63 -15.87 -21.24 -0.33
C GLU A 63 -15.90 -21.51 -1.84
N ALA A 64 -16.52 -20.63 -2.62
CA ALA A 64 -16.55 -20.75 -4.09
C ALA A 64 -15.16 -20.60 -4.73
N HIS A 65 -14.18 -20.11 -3.97
CA HIS A 65 -12.80 -19.93 -4.40
C HIS A 65 -11.84 -20.93 -3.76
N ALA A 66 -12.34 -22.09 -3.33
CA ALA A 66 -11.51 -23.16 -2.76
C ALA A 66 -10.34 -23.52 -3.68
N GLY A 67 -9.15 -23.72 -3.10
CA GLY A 67 -7.92 -24.02 -3.84
C GLY A 67 -7.24 -22.82 -4.48
N LYS A 68 -7.79 -21.61 -4.36
CA LYS A 68 -7.16 -20.36 -4.77
C LYS A 68 -6.46 -19.66 -3.61
N VAL A 69 -5.48 -18.82 -3.92
CA VAL A 69 -4.94 -17.83 -2.97
C VAL A 69 -5.76 -16.56 -3.11
N ILE A 70 -6.32 -16.07 -2.01
CA ILE A 70 -7.15 -14.88 -2.02
C ILE A 70 -6.37 -13.72 -1.37
N VAL A 71 -6.32 -12.60 -2.06
CA VAL A 71 -5.90 -11.30 -1.53
C VAL A 71 -7.18 -10.51 -1.29
N LEU A 72 -7.55 -10.36 -0.03
CA LEU A 72 -8.77 -9.69 0.41
C LEU A 72 -8.40 -8.33 0.96
N ASN A 73 -8.55 -7.28 0.14
CA ASN A 73 -8.16 -5.91 0.47
C ASN A 73 -9.38 -5.12 0.97
N PHE A 74 -9.27 -4.46 2.11
CA PHE A 74 -10.30 -3.60 2.68
C PHE A 74 -9.93 -2.14 2.45
N TRP A 75 -10.82 -1.39 1.81
CA TRP A 75 -10.56 -0.05 1.32
C TRP A 75 -11.78 0.88 1.33
N ALA A 76 -11.58 2.16 1.05
CA ALA A 76 -12.64 3.12 0.79
C ALA A 76 -12.17 4.19 -0.22
N THR A 77 -13.11 4.87 -0.88
CA THR A 77 -12.78 5.89 -1.89
C THR A 77 -12.09 7.11 -1.29
N TRP A 78 -12.38 7.45 -0.05
CA TRP A 78 -11.77 8.54 0.72
C TRP A 78 -10.41 8.19 1.33
N CYS A 79 -9.99 6.93 1.28
CA CYS A 79 -8.73 6.45 1.84
C CYS A 79 -7.59 6.69 0.82
N GLU A 80 -6.78 7.72 1.04
CA GLU A 80 -5.69 8.06 0.13
C GLU A 80 -4.64 6.95 0.00
N PRO A 81 -4.10 6.36 1.10
CA PRO A 81 -3.13 5.26 0.97
C PRO A 81 -3.72 4.04 0.27
N CYS A 82 -5.04 3.76 0.42
CA CYS A 82 -5.69 2.69 -0.34
C CYS A 82 -5.59 2.92 -1.86
N ARG A 83 -5.83 4.17 -2.30
CA ARG A 83 -5.75 4.53 -3.72
C ARG A 83 -4.33 4.43 -4.28
N LEU A 84 -3.34 4.76 -3.46
CA LEU A 84 -1.93 4.69 -3.86
C LEU A 84 -1.46 3.26 -4.12
N GLU A 85 -2.00 2.26 -3.41
CA GLU A 85 -1.60 0.86 -3.61
C GLU A 85 -2.36 0.13 -4.74
N MET A 86 -3.52 0.65 -5.22
CA MET A 86 -4.35 0.00 -6.26
C MET A 86 -3.59 -0.39 -7.53
N PRO A 87 -2.70 0.46 -8.10
CA PRO A 87 -1.96 0.06 -9.29
C PRO A 87 -1.05 -1.15 -9.06
N SER A 88 -0.43 -1.25 -7.89
CA SER A 88 0.44 -2.38 -7.54
C SER A 88 -0.37 -3.66 -7.25
N LEU A 89 -1.55 -3.53 -6.64
CA LEU A 89 -2.51 -4.63 -6.48
C LEU A 89 -2.97 -5.20 -7.83
N ASP A 90 -3.34 -4.34 -8.77
CA ASP A 90 -3.74 -4.77 -10.12
C ASP A 90 -2.60 -5.48 -10.87
N ALA A 91 -1.39 -4.92 -10.81
CA ALA A 91 -0.21 -5.50 -11.44
C ALA A 91 0.14 -6.87 -10.84
N MET A 92 0.10 -6.99 -9.52
CA MET A 92 0.29 -8.25 -8.79
C MET A 92 -0.77 -9.28 -9.19
N ALA A 93 -2.05 -8.89 -9.18
CA ALA A 93 -3.14 -9.78 -9.55
C ALA A 93 -3.02 -10.28 -10.99
N LEU A 94 -2.70 -9.41 -11.94
CA LEU A 94 -2.46 -9.79 -13.34
C LEU A 94 -1.33 -10.81 -13.46
N LYS A 95 -0.20 -10.57 -12.79
CA LYS A 95 0.99 -11.44 -12.81
C LYS A 95 0.70 -12.82 -12.21
N LEU A 96 -0.05 -12.87 -11.11
CA LEU A 96 -0.21 -14.08 -10.31
C LEU A 96 -1.54 -14.83 -10.58
N LYS A 97 -2.46 -14.26 -11.38
CA LYS A 97 -3.71 -14.89 -11.81
C LYS A 97 -3.50 -16.29 -12.42
N PRO A 98 -2.51 -16.53 -13.32
CA PRO A 98 -2.27 -17.86 -13.86
C PRO A 98 -1.89 -18.90 -12.80
N GLN A 99 -1.33 -18.46 -11.67
CA GLN A 99 -0.98 -19.29 -10.53
C GLN A 99 -2.15 -19.51 -9.57
N GLY A 100 -3.33 -18.98 -9.88
CA GLY A 100 -4.54 -19.16 -9.10
C GLY A 100 -4.72 -18.15 -7.96
N LEU A 101 -4.16 -16.94 -8.11
CA LEU A 101 -4.46 -15.82 -7.21
C LEU A 101 -5.76 -15.13 -7.65
N VAL A 102 -6.57 -14.73 -6.66
CA VAL A 102 -7.78 -13.93 -6.81
C VAL A 102 -7.65 -12.68 -5.94
N LEU A 103 -7.85 -11.50 -6.53
CA LEU A 103 -7.90 -10.22 -5.83
C LEU A 103 -9.35 -9.80 -5.65
N CYS A 104 -9.76 -9.63 -4.40
CA CYS A 104 -11.05 -9.08 -4.01
C CYS A 104 -10.82 -7.83 -3.16
N ALA A 105 -11.61 -6.78 -3.40
CA ALA A 105 -11.50 -5.50 -2.71
C ALA A 105 -12.85 -5.15 -2.07
N ILE A 106 -12.92 -5.25 -0.74
CA ILE A 106 -14.12 -4.96 0.05
C ILE A 106 -14.16 -3.47 0.38
N ASN A 107 -15.19 -2.81 -0.10
CA ASN A 107 -15.37 -1.38 0.14
C ASN A 107 -16.20 -1.15 1.42
N TYR A 108 -15.66 -0.32 2.29
CA TYR A 108 -16.21 -0.04 3.60
C TYR A 108 -17.23 1.10 3.57
N LYS A 109 -18.50 0.78 3.83
CA LYS A 109 -19.59 1.70 4.13
C LYS A 109 -19.90 2.75 3.05
N GLU A 110 -19.68 2.43 1.78
CA GLU A 110 -20.06 3.31 0.68
C GLU A 110 -21.06 2.62 -0.22
N THR A 111 -21.86 3.42 -0.91
CA THR A 111 -22.88 2.90 -1.85
C THR A 111 -22.22 2.42 -3.14
N ALA A 112 -22.85 1.46 -3.81
CA ALA A 112 -22.40 0.99 -5.12
C ALA A 112 -22.26 2.14 -6.14
N GLU A 113 -23.16 3.14 -6.07
CA GLU A 113 -23.11 4.33 -6.94
C GLU A 113 -21.86 5.16 -6.69
N THR A 114 -21.54 5.46 -5.41
CA THR A 114 -20.31 6.18 -5.03
C THR A 114 -19.06 5.48 -5.56
N ILE A 115 -19.02 4.15 -5.40
CA ILE A 115 -17.89 3.34 -5.84
C ILE A 115 -17.78 3.34 -7.38
N ARG A 116 -18.88 3.19 -8.12
CA ARG A 116 -18.87 3.24 -9.59
C ARG A 116 -18.34 4.58 -10.10
N GLN A 117 -18.82 5.69 -9.56
CA GLN A 117 -18.33 7.04 -9.93
C GLN A 117 -16.84 7.24 -9.62
N PHE A 118 -16.35 6.64 -8.56
CA PHE A 118 -14.91 6.64 -8.25
C PHE A 118 -14.13 5.82 -9.28
N LEU A 119 -14.59 4.60 -9.62
CA LEU A 119 -13.91 3.69 -10.54
C LEU A 119 -13.87 4.21 -11.99
N GLU A 120 -14.79 5.07 -12.40
CA GLU A 120 -14.73 5.77 -13.70
C GLU A 120 -13.48 6.65 -13.81
N ARG A 121 -13.05 7.25 -12.71
CA ARG A 121 -11.88 8.15 -12.64
C ARG A 121 -10.61 7.46 -12.20
N THR A 122 -10.75 6.39 -11.43
CA THR A 122 -9.63 5.61 -10.87
C THR A 122 -9.89 4.13 -11.12
N PRO A 123 -9.56 3.63 -12.33
CA PRO A 123 -9.80 2.24 -12.67
C PRO A 123 -9.09 1.28 -11.71
N PHE A 124 -9.81 0.29 -11.21
CA PHE A 124 -9.30 -0.78 -10.36
C PHE A 124 -9.93 -2.11 -10.79
N LYS A 125 -9.12 -3.11 -11.12
CA LYS A 125 -9.56 -4.36 -11.78
C LYS A 125 -9.90 -5.49 -10.81
N ALA A 126 -9.77 -5.24 -9.50
CA ALA A 126 -10.19 -6.20 -8.48
C ALA A 126 -11.69 -6.52 -8.60
N THR A 127 -12.12 -7.67 -8.10
CA THR A 127 -13.53 -7.91 -7.82
C THR A 127 -13.94 -7.02 -6.64
N ILE A 128 -14.76 -6.02 -6.90
CA ILE A 128 -15.24 -5.09 -5.86
C ILE A 128 -16.41 -5.71 -5.12
N LEU A 129 -16.30 -5.76 -3.80
CA LEU A 129 -17.30 -6.29 -2.89
C LEU A 129 -17.81 -5.18 -1.96
N LEU A 130 -19.06 -5.26 -1.54
CA LEU A 130 -19.73 -4.25 -0.74
C LEU A 130 -19.80 -4.70 0.73
N ASP A 131 -19.45 -3.80 1.62
CA ASP A 131 -19.61 -3.92 3.07
C ASP A 131 -20.36 -2.69 3.62
N PRO A 132 -21.69 -2.57 3.31
CA PRO A 132 -22.45 -1.35 3.58
C PRO A 132 -22.59 -1.07 5.08
N ASP A 133 -22.64 -2.10 5.91
CA ASP A 133 -22.80 -1.99 7.36
C ASP A 133 -21.44 -1.97 8.08
N GLY A 134 -20.37 -2.39 7.41
CA GLY A 134 -19.01 -2.46 7.96
C GLY A 134 -18.76 -3.70 8.81
N ASP A 135 -19.60 -4.72 8.68
CA ASP A 135 -19.50 -5.96 9.46
C ASP A 135 -18.31 -6.79 9.01
N ALA A 136 -18.11 -6.95 7.69
CA ALA A 136 -16.95 -7.65 7.16
C ALA A 136 -15.63 -6.98 7.61
N ALA A 137 -15.53 -5.65 7.53
CA ALA A 137 -14.36 -4.95 8.02
C ALA A 137 -14.17 -5.12 9.54
N SER A 138 -15.25 -5.13 10.32
CA SER A 138 -15.21 -5.36 11.77
C SER A 138 -14.68 -6.75 12.13
N ASP A 139 -15.10 -7.76 11.38
CA ASP A 139 -14.81 -9.15 11.66
C ASP A 139 -13.45 -9.59 11.10
N TRP A 140 -12.94 -8.94 10.05
CA TRP A 140 -11.73 -9.36 9.38
C TRP A 140 -10.51 -8.47 9.67
N THR A 141 -10.71 -7.22 10.09
CA THR A 141 -9.64 -6.23 10.21
C THR A 141 -9.61 -5.54 11.58
N PRO A 142 -8.54 -4.78 11.90
CA PRO A 142 -8.55 -3.87 13.04
C PRO A 142 -9.28 -2.53 12.76
N ARG A 143 -10.06 -2.43 11.67
CA ARG A 143 -10.72 -1.20 11.17
C ARG A 143 -9.75 -0.07 10.84
N VAL A 144 -8.57 -0.41 10.36
CA VAL A 144 -7.57 0.51 9.80
C VAL A 144 -7.48 0.24 8.30
N PHE A 145 -7.43 1.26 7.48
CA PHE A 145 -7.38 1.12 6.03
C PHE A 145 -6.11 1.74 5.42
N PRO A 146 -5.51 1.10 4.39
CA PRO A 146 -5.88 -0.22 3.91
C PRO A 146 -5.50 -1.32 4.91
N THR A 147 -6.26 -2.41 4.90
CA THR A 147 -5.84 -3.68 5.50
C THR A 147 -6.09 -4.79 4.50
N THR A 148 -5.11 -5.64 4.29
CA THR A 148 -5.21 -6.77 3.38
C THR A 148 -5.04 -8.08 4.16
N VAL A 149 -5.97 -9.02 3.97
CA VAL A 149 -5.89 -10.37 4.51
C VAL A 149 -5.45 -11.30 3.41
N LEU A 150 -4.39 -12.08 3.63
CA LEU A 150 -3.93 -13.12 2.74
C LEU A 150 -4.51 -14.46 3.16
N ILE A 151 -5.19 -15.14 2.24
CA ILE A 151 -5.86 -16.41 2.48
C ILE A 151 -5.22 -17.47 1.58
N GLY A 152 -4.74 -18.55 2.19
CA GLY A 152 -4.12 -19.66 1.48
C GLY A 152 -5.10 -20.53 0.74
N ARG A 153 -4.59 -21.46 -0.08
CA ARG A 153 -5.38 -22.44 -0.86
C ARG A 153 -6.27 -23.36 -0.01
N ASN A 154 -5.96 -23.45 1.27
CA ASN A 154 -6.76 -24.21 2.25
C ASN A 154 -7.98 -23.44 2.78
N GLY A 155 -8.22 -22.21 2.29
CA GLY A 155 -9.29 -21.33 2.74
C GLY A 155 -9.01 -20.68 4.10
N LYS A 156 -7.80 -20.81 4.65
CA LYS A 156 -7.45 -20.21 5.96
C LYS A 156 -6.63 -18.95 5.77
N PRO A 157 -6.96 -17.87 6.51
CA PRO A 157 -6.12 -16.68 6.57
C PRO A 157 -4.74 -17.04 7.12
N SER A 158 -3.70 -16.47 6.51
CA SER A 158 -2.31 -16.63 6.94
C SER A 158 -1.78 -15.39 7.64
N SER A 159 -2.10 -14.22 7.10
CA SER A 159 -1.55 -12.95 7.60
C SER A 159 -2.45 -11.76 7.27
N LEU A 160 -2.25 -10.69 8.06
CA LEU A 160 -2.79 -9.36 7.79
C LEU A 160 -1.64 -8.42 7.44
N VAL A 161 -1.84 -7.60 6.41
CA VAL A 161 -1.00 -6.45 6.10
C VAL A 161 -1.82 -5.20 6.42
N VAL A 162 -1.39 -4.43 7.41
CA VAL A 162 -2.04 -3.19 7.84
C VAL A 162 -1.22 -2.01 7.35
N GLY A 163 -1.83 -1.09 6.63
CA GLY A 163 -1.15 -0.01 5.90
C GLY A 163 -0.86 -0.40 4.45
N ASP A 164 -0.50 0.61 3.65
CA ASP A 164 -0.22 0.43 2.22
C ASP A 164 1.09 -0.32 1.96
N LEU A 165 1.07 -1.13 0.92
CA LEU A 165 2.21 -1.95 0.50
C LEU A 165 2.39 -1.86 -1.01
N ASP A 166 3.65 -1.85 -1.47
CA ASP A 166 3.95 -2.15 -2.87
C ASP A 166 3.77 -3.66 -3.14
N TRP A 167 2.64 -4.00 -3.76
CA TRP A 167 2.25 -5.41 -3.99
C TRP A 167 3.05 -6.13 -5.07
N VAL A 168 3.94 -5.43 -5.80
CA VAL A 168 4.92 -6.04 -6.70
C VAL A 168 6.33 -6.09 -6.11
N GLY A 169 6.51 -5.49 -4.93
CA GLY A 169 7.78 -5.46 -4.20
C GLY A 169 8.14 -6.78 -3.52
N SER A 170 9.37 -6.89 -3.05
CA SER A 170 9.91 -8.11 -2.44
C SER A 170 9.16 -8.56 -1.19
N VAL A 171 8.64 -7.62 -0.38
CA VAL A 171 7.88 -7.93 0.83
C VAL A 171 6.59 -8.67 0.46
N ALA A 172 5.79 -8.13 -0.49
CA ALA A 172 4.57 -8.76 -0.95
C ALA A 172 4.84 -10.14 -1.58
N MET A 173 5.87 -10.24 -2.44
CA MET A 173 6.23 -11.52 -3.06
C MET A 173 6.66 -12.55 -2.01
N GLY A 174 7.42 -12.17 -0.99
CA GLY A 174 7.79 -13.06 0.11
C GLY A 174 6.60 -13.61 0.91
N LEU A 175 5.48 -12.86 0.96
CA LEU A 175 4.23 -13.31 1.59
C LEU A 175 3.40 -14.22 0.67
N LEU A 176 3.36 -13.92 -0.63
CA LEU A 176 2.48 -14.59 -1.59
C LEU A 176 3.05 -15.90 -2.16
N GLU A 177 4.36 -15.94 -2.44
CA GLU A 177 5.00 -17.11 -3.04
C GLU A 177 4.81 -18.40 -2.23
N PRO A 178 4.96 -18.43 -0.89
CA PRO A 178 4.71 -19.63 -0.10
C PRO A 178 3.26 -20.11 -0.19
N LEU A 179 2.29 -19.18 -0.27
CA LEU A 179 0.87 -19.51 -0.39
C LEU A 179 0.53 -20.10 -1.77
N LEU A 180 1.17 -19.55 -2.81
CA LEU A 180 0.99 -20.01 -4.20
C LEU A 180 1.65 -21.38 -4.44
N ALA A 181 2.80 -21.64 -3.79
CA ALA A 181 3.50 -22.90 -3.89
C ALA A 181 2.80 -24.05 -3.12
N ALA A 182 1.97 -23.72 -2.13
CA ALA A 182 1.24 -24.70 -1.35
C ALA A 182 0.28 -25.51 -2.24
N ALA A 183 0.21 -26.83 -2.02
CA ALA A 183 -0.71 -27.69 -2.76
C ALA A 183 -2.18 -27.28 -2.52
N PRO A 184 -3.03 -27.29 -3.55
CA PRO A 184 -4.45 -27.06 -3.35
C PRO A 184 -5.04 -28.12 -2.41
N ARG A 185 -6.01 -27.72 -1.59
CA ARG A 185 -6.75 -28.66 -0.76
C ARG A 185 -7.44 -29.67 -1.65
N LYS A 186 -7.21 -30.97 -1.43
CA LYS A 186 -8.06 -32.01 -2.06
C LYS A 186 -9.47 -31.84 -1.48
N ALA A 187 -10.44 -31.65 -2.37
CA ALA A 187 -11.85 -31.61 -2.03
C ALA A 187 -12.30 -32.94 -1.40
#